data_a8c12805dd6f292149ff208bea7d3838
#
_entry.id   a8c12805dd6f292149ff208bea7d3838
#
_cell.length_a   1.000
_cell.length_b   1.000
_cell.length_c   1.000
_cell.angle_alpha   90.00
_cell.angle_beta   90.00
_cell.angle_gamma   90.00
#
_symmetry.space_group_name_H-M   'P 1'
#
loop_
_entity.id
_entity.type
_entity.pdbx_description
1 polymer ?
#
loop_
_entity_poly.entity_id
_entity_poly.type
_entity_poly.pdbx_seq_one_letter_code
_entity_poly.pdbx_strand_id
1 'polypeptide(L)'
;TDHVSLNVTRGARHALIGPNGAGKTTLINLMTGVLDPTEGHITLEGQDITRLAPHQRVRRGLVRTFQINQLFNAMTPLETLAMVVSQHRGAGARWWQALGQDRAVAERCDQLLEQFHLTDVMHQRTEHLAYGKRRLLEIGIALACEPRVLLLDEPVAGVPAGEREELLHTVAALPEDVSVLLI
;
A
#
# COMPACT_ATOMS: atom_id res chain seq x y z
N THR A 1 11.36 -20.22 3.64
CA THR A 1 12.55 -19.49 3.15
C THR A 1 13.75 -19.96 3.93
N ASP A 2 14.82 -20.27 3.24
CA ASP A 2 16.05 -20.75 3.83
C ASP A 2 17.20 -19.86 3.35
N HIS A 3 17.96 -19.27 4.29
CA HIS A 3 19.14 -18.41 4.06
C HIS A 3 18.96 -17.35 2.96
N VAL A 4 17.84 -16.58 3.01
CA VAL A 4 17.56 -15.52 2.03
C VAL A 4 18.17 -14.21 2.51
N SER A 5 19.02 -13.60 1.67
CA SER A 5 19.50 -12.23 1.84
C SER A 5 18.99 -11.36 0.69
N LEU A 6 18.32 -10.27 1.00
CA LEU A 6 17.78 -9.31 0.02
C LEU A 6 18.16 -7.90 0.44
N ASN A 7 18.68 -7.12 -0.49
CA ASN A 7 18.93 -5.71 -0.31
C ASN A 7 18.12 -4.91 -1.34
N VAL A 8 17.32 -3.95 -0.85
CA VAL A 8 16.52 -3.06 -1.69
C VAL A 8 17.03 -1.64 -1.48
N THR A 9 17.63 -1.05 -2.50
CA THR A 9 18.10 0.32 -2.45
C THR A 9 16.93 1.31 -2.55
N ARG A 10 17.10 2.50 -2.00
CA ARG A 10 16.06 3.55 -2.04
C ARG A 10 15.66 3.87 -3.49
N GLY A 11 14.36 3.95 -3.74
CA GLY A 11 13.79 4.21 -5.06
C GLY A 11 13.82 3.03 -6.04
N ALA A 12 14.37 1.88 -5.62
CA ALA A 12 14.45 0.71 -6.49
C ALA A 12 13.07 0.14 -6.84
N ARG A 13 12.94 -0.38 -8.05
CA ARG A 13 11.80 -1.16 -8.53
C ARG A 13 12.26 -2.61 -8.70
N HIS A 14 11.91 -3.47 -7.74
CA HIS A 14 12.28 -4.88 -7.74
C HIS A 14 11.07 -5.76 -8.00
N ALA A 15 11.27 -6.88 -8.71
CA ALA A 15 10.27 -7.93 -8.85
C ALA A 15 10.79 -9.22 -8.19
N LEU A 16 9.99 -9.81 -7.32
CA LEU A 16 10.24 -11.11 -6.72
C LEU A 16 9.53 -12.18 -7.55
N ILE A 17 10.28 -12.86 -8.39
CA ILE A 17 9.76 -13.84 -9.34
C ILE A 17 10.11 -15.25 -8.87
N GLY A 18 9.18 -16.18 -9.04
CA GLY A 18 9.39 -17.60 -8.72
C GLY A 18 8.07 -18.38 -8.81
N PRO A 19 8.16 -19.71 -8.91
CA PRO A 19 6.98 -20.58 -8.99
C PRO A 19 6.13 -20.52 -7.71
N ASN A 20 4.92 -21.06 -7.79
CA ASN A 20 4.09 -21.24 -6.60
C ASN A 20 4.80 -22.17 -5.61
N GLY A 21 4.75 -21.83 -4.32
CA GLY A 21 5.48 -22.57 -3.28
C GLY A 21 6.95 -22.18 -3.09
N ALA A 22 7.51 -21.27 -3.90
CA ALA A 22 8.91 -20.82 -3.76
C ALA A 22 9.19 -20.00 -2.49
N GLY A 23 8.20 -19.74 -1.64
CA GLY A 23 8.36 -19.00 -0.40
C GLY A 23 8.20 -17.49 -0.52
N LYS A 24 7.74 -16.95 -1.66
CA LYS A 24 7.52 -15.51 -1.86
C LYS A 24 6.63 -14.89 -0.77
N THR A 25 5.45 -15.48 -0.57
CA THR A 25 4.49 -15.03 0.46
C THR A 25 5.08 -15.14 1.87
N THR A 26 5.85 -16.19 2.14
CA THR A 26 6.54 -16.35 3.44
C THR A 26 7.55 -15.23 3.67
N LEU A 27 8.36 -14.89 2.65
CA LEU A 27 9.30 -13.78 2.72
C LEU A 27 8.58 -12.45 3.02
N ILE A 28 7.49 -12.17 2.30
CA ILE A 28 6.68 -10.97 2.53
C ILE A 28 6.10 -10.94 3.95
N ASN A 29 5.60 -12.06 4.45
CA ASN A 29 5.06 -12.15 5.80
C ASN A 29 6.14 -11.94 6.88
N LEU A 30 7.37 -12.40 6.64
CA LEU A 30 8.53 -12.09 7.48
C LEU A 30 8.86 -10.59 7.43
N MET A 31 8.93 -10.00 6.24
CA MET A 31 9.23 -8.58 6.06
C MET A 31 8.16 -7.70 6.71
N THR A 32 6.89 -8.06 6.63
CA THR A 32 5.76 -7.29 7.18
C THR A 32 5.49 -7.54 8.67
N GLY A 33 6.15 -8.54 9.28
CA GLY A 33 5.99 -8.89 10.70
C GLY A 33 4.73 -9.71 10.99
N VAL A 34 4.13 -10.32 9.96
CA VAL A 34 3.06 -11.31 10.12
C VAL A 34 3.65 -12.64 10.62
N LEU A 35 4.89 -12.93 10.23
CA LEU A 35 5.70 -14.04 10.73
C LEU A 35 6.99 -13.51 11.33
N ASP A 36 7.47 -14.17 12.38
CA ASP A 36 8.78 -13.91 12.97
C ASP A 36 9.85 -14.79 12.30
N PRO A 37 11.03 -14.24 11.93
CA PRO A 37 12.13 -15.06 11.46
C PRO A 37 12.70 -15.91 12.58
N THR A 38 13.05 -17.14 12.26
CA THR A 38 13.75 -18.06 13.19
C THR A 38 15.15 -17.54 13.48
N GLU A 39 15.85 -17.09 12.44
CA GLU A 39 17.19 -16.52 12.48
C GLU A 39 17.30 -15.33 11.52
N GLY A 40 18.36 -14.55 11.67
CA GLY A 40 18.59 -13.37 10.84
C GLY A 40 17.88 -12.12 11.35
N HIS A 41 17.98 -11.04 10.58
CA HIS A 41 17.42 -9.74 10.94
C HIS A 41 16.88 -9.00 9.71
N ILE A 42 15.96 -8.09 9.95
CA ILE A 42 15.33 -7.25 8.93
C ILE A 42 15.60 -5.80 9.33
N THR A 43 16.22 -5.04 8.44
CA THR A 43 16.51 -3.63 8.66
C THR A 43 15.77 -2.76 7.64
N LEU A 44 15.32 -1.59 8.07
CA LEU A 44 14.78 -0.54 7.23
C LEU A 44 15.56 0.74 7.51
N GLU A 45 16.23 1.28 6.50
CA GLU A 45 17.11 2.45 6.63
C GLU A 45 18.10 2.35 7.79
N GLY A 46 18.73 1.18 7.93
CA GLY A 46 19.73 0.89 8.98
C GLY A 46 19.13 0.64 10.38
N GLN A 47 17.81 0.74 10.54
CA GLN A 47 17.14 0.43 11.80
C GLN A 47 16.62 -1.00 11.80
N ASP A 48 16.91 -1.75 12.85
CA ASP A 48 16.37 -3.10 13.03
C ASP A 48 14.86 -3.04 13.31
N ILE A 49 14.08 -3.72 12.46
CA ILE A 49 12.63 -3.83 12.56
C ILE A 49 12.17 -5.27 12.78
N THR A 50 13.10 -6.20 13.03
CA THR A 50 12.85 -7.65 13.09
C THR A 50 11.74 -8.02 14.07
N ARG A 51 11.71 -7.39 15.24
CA ARG A 51 10.73 -7.68 16.30
C ARG A 51 9.56 -6.69 16.37
N LEU A 52 9.47 -5.76 15.41
CA LEU A 52 8.38 -4.81 15.40
C LEU A 52 7.10 -5.45 14.86
N ALA A 53 5.98 -5.17 15.54
CA ALA A 53 4.65 -5.58 15.08
C ALA A 53 4.31 -4.92 13.71
N PRO A 54 3.40 -5.53 12.90
CA PRO A 54 3.06 -5.03 11.57
C PRO A 54 2.71 -3.53 11.53
N HIS A 55 1.86 -3.06 12.44
CA HIS A 55 1.46 -1.66 12.50
C HIS A 55 2.62 -0.70 12.82
N GLN A 56 3.65 -1.16 13.54
CA GLN A 56 4.85 -0.38 13.82
C GLN A 56 5.75 -0.30 12.58
N ARG A 57 5.83 -1.36 11.77
CA ARG A 57 6.56 -1.36 10.50
C ARG A 57 5.90 -0.42 9.48
N VAL A 58 4.56 -0.41 9.42
CA VAL A 58 3.80 0.55 8.59
C VAL A 58 4.15 1.99 9.00
N ARG A 59 4.15 2.32 10.29
CA ARG A 59 4.54 3.65 10.78
C ARG A 59 5.99 4.02 10.46
N ARG A 60 6.85 3.04 10.20
CA ARG A 60 8.24 3.25 9.75
C ARG A 60 8.37 3.32 8.24
N GLY A 61 7.26 3.17 7.50
CA GLY A 61 7.22 3.27 6.05
C GLY A 61 7.38 1.95 5.29
N LEU A 62 7.30 0.79 5.94
CA LEU A 62 7.19 -0.49 5.25
C LEU A 62 5.72 -0.86 5.11
N VAL A 63 5.15 -0.61 3.94
CA VAL A 63 3.72 -0.78 3.68
C VAL A 63 3.49 -1.89 2.65
N ARG A 64 2.46 -2.70 2.85
CA ARG A 64 2.01 -3.72 1.90
C ARG A 64 0.58 -3.40 1.48
N THR A 65 0.29 -3.54 0.18
CA THR A 65 -1.10 -3.55 -0.28
C THR A 65 -1.81 -4.79 0.25
N PHE A 66 -3.05 -4.61 0.65
CA PHE A 66 -3.89 -5.72 1.10
C PHE A 66 -4.66 -6.31 -0.09
N GLN A 67 -5.17 -7.53 0.06
CA GLN A 67 -6.10 -8.09 -0.92
C GLN A 67 -7.44 -7.33 -0.87
N ILE A 68 -8.10 -7.17 -2.03
CA ILE A 68 -9.36 -6.44 -2.24
C ILE A 68 -10.43 -6.69 -1.16
N ASN A 69 -10.46 -7.87 -0.58
CA ASN A 69 -11.43 -8.25 0.46
C ASN A 69 -11.31 -7.48 1.77
N GLN A 70 -10.29 -6.63 1.92
CA GLN A 70 -10.07 -5.84 3.13
C GLN A 70 -10.41 -4.35 2.96
N LEU A 71 -10.93 -3.94 1.82
CA LEU A 71 -11.45 -2.59 1.63
C LEU A 71 -12.72 -2.38 2.46
N PHE A 72 -12.91 -1.16 2.92
CA PHE A 72 -14.13 -0.74 3.60
C PHE A 72 -15.27 -0.59 2.58
N ASN A 73 -15.95 -1.68 2.27
CA ASN A 73 -16.95 -1.77 1.21
C ASN A 73 -18.08 -0.72 1.30
N ALA A 74 -18.48 -0.38 2.52
CA ALA A 74 -19.53 0.63 2.76
C ALA A 74 -19.05 2.08 2.64
N MET A 75 -17.73 2.32 2.65
CA MET A 75 -17.13 3.65 2.53
C MET A 75 -16.86 4.00 1.07
N THR A 76 -16.80 5.28 0.78
CA THR A 76 -16.35 5.82 -0.51
C THR A 76 -14.82 5.91 -0.56
N PRO A 77 -14.20 6.04 -1.75
CA PRO A 77 -12.77 6.32 -1.89
C PRO A 77 -12.33 7.53 -1.07
N LEU A 78 -13.07 8.64 -1.15
CA LEU A 78 -12.76 9.85 -0.39
C LEU A 78 -12.77 9.60 1.13
N GLU A 79 -13.81 8.94 1.66
CA GLU A 79 -13.91 8.63 3.08
C GLU A 79 -12.78 7.71 3.54
N THR A 80 -12.44 6.71 2.73
CA THR A 80 -11.38 5.75 3.03
C THR A 80 -10.01 6.44 3.06
N LEU A 81 -9.69 7.24 2.04
CA LEU A 81 -8.43 7.98 1.97
C LEU A 81 -8.33 9.00 3.11
N ALA A 82 -9.41 9.73 3.40
CA ALA A 82 -9.44 10.68 4.50
C ALA A 82 -9.18 10.03 5.86
N MET A 83 -9.77 8.88 6.10
CA MET A 83 -9.55 8.11 7.31
C MET A 83 -8.07 7.71 7.45
N VAL A 84 -7.46 7.19 6.37
CA VAL A 84 -6.07 6.73 6.38
C VAL A 84 -5.09 7.90 6.54
N VAL A 85 -5.27 8.97 5.76
CA VAL A 85 -4.43 10.17 5.85
C VAL A 85 -4.52 10.80 7.24
N SER A 86 -5.73 10.93 7.81
CA SER A 86 -5.93 11.47 9.16
C SER A 86 -5.28 10.58 10.23
N GLN A 87 -5.41 9.26 10.10
CA GLN A 87 -4.78 8.30 11.01
C GLN A 87 -3.25 8.37 10.95
N HIS A 88 -2.69 8.47 9.75
CA HIS A 88 -1.25 8.60 9.55
C HIS A 88 -0.70 9.89 10.17
N ARG A 89 -1.44 10.99 10.06
CA ARG A 89 -1.11 12.30 10.67
C ARG A 89 -1.43 12.41 12.17
N GLY A 90 -1.93 11.34 12.79
CA GLY A 90 -2.18 11.28 14.23
C GLY A 90 -3.54 11.85 14.67
N ALA A 91 -4.43 12.21 13.76
CA ALA A 91 -5.76 12.73 14.09
C ALA A 91 -6.73 11.64 14.62
N GLY A 92 -6.37 10.37 14.50
CA GLY A 92 -7.11 9.24 15.06
C GLY A 92 -8.56 9.13 14.62
N ALA A 93 -9.48 8.86 15.57
CA ALA A 93 -10.90 8.61 15.30
C ALA A 93 -11.71 9.81 14.81
N ARG A 94 -11.13 11.02 14.72
CA ARG A 94 -11.81 12.25 14.28
C ARG A 94 -11.60 12.57 12.80
N TRP A 95 -11.38 11.55 11.97
CA TRP A 95 -11.09 11.72 10.54
C TRP A 95 -12.17 12.49 9.75
N TRP A 96 -13.47 12.34 10.10
CA TRP A 96 -14.56 13.12 9.45
C TRP A 96 -14.52 14.61 9.80
N GLN A 97 -14.00 14.97 10.98
CA GLN A 97 -13.80 16.38 11.34
C GLN A 97 -12.59 16.94 10.57
N ALA A 98 -11.56 16.11 10.32
CA ALA A 98 -10.38 16.51 9.59
C ALA A 98 -10.69 16.88 8.13
N LEU A 99 -11.61 16.18 7.44
CA LEU A 99 -12.03 16.52 6.07
C LEU A 99 -12.59 17.95 5.93
N GLY A 100 -13.26 18.48 6.98
CA GLY A 100 -13.83 19.81 6.96
C GLY A 100 -12.96 20.90 7.60
N GLN A 101 -11.94 20.54 8.38
CA GLN A 101 -11.16 21.47 9.20
C GLN A 101 -9.64 21.41 8.93
N ASP A 102 -9.10 20.29 8.44
CA ASP A 102 -7.68 20.14 8.12
C ASP A 102 -7.47 20.20 6.61
N ARG A 103 -7.11 21.41 6.14
CA ARG A 103 -6.82 21.65 4.73
C ARG A 103 -5.74 20.72 4.17
N ALA A 104 -4.74 20.35 4.96
CA ALA A 104 -3.68 19.50 4.50
C ALA A 104 -4.15 18.02 4.30
N VAL A 105 -5.15 17.56 5.07
CA VAL A 105 -5.81 16.27 4.83
C VAL A 105 -6.62 16.32 3.54
N ALA A 106 -7.41 17.37 3.34
CA ALA A 106 -8.22 17.53 2.13
C ALA A 106 -7.33 17.59 0.87
N GLU A 107 -6.31 18.45 0.85
CA GLU A 107 -5.35 18.55 -0.25
C GLU A 107 -4.65 17.22 -0.56
N ARG A 108 -4.29 16.45 0.48
CA ARG A 108 -3.66 15.14 0.27
C ARG A 108 -4.63 14.12 -0.30
N CYS A 109 -5.89 14.13 0.13
CA CYS A 109 -6.94 13.28 -0.45
C CYS A 109 -7.18 13.60 -1.92
N ASP A 110 -7.28 14.88 -2.27
CA ASP A 110 -7.48 15.32 -3.66
C ASP A 110 -6.33 14.87 -4.55
N GLN A 111 -5.07 15.05 -4.12
CA GLN A 111 -3.88 14.57 -4.83
C GLN A 111 -3.92 13.06 -5.07
N LEU A 112 -4.30 12.26 -4.06
CA LEU A 112 -4.39 10.82 -4.20
C LEU A 112 -5.53 10.40 -5.14
N LEU A 113 -6.70 11.05 -5.05
CA LEU A 113 -7.83 10.79 -5.93
C LEU A 113 -7.48 11.07 -7.41
N GLU A 114 -6.78 12.18 -7.67
CA GLU A 114 -6.30 12.52 -9.01
C GLU A 114 -5.24 11.52 -9.49
N GLN A 115 -4.21 11.26 -8.69
CA GLN A 115 -3.11 10.36 -9.03
C GLN A 115 -3.57 8.95 -9.36
N PHE A 116 -4.60 8.45 -8.68
CA PHE A 116 -5.15 7.10 -8.87
C PHE A 116 -6.42 7.09 -9.74
N HIS A 117 -6.73 8.19 -10.43
CA HIS A 117 -7.90 8.30 -11.32
C HIS A 117 -9.22 7.87 -10.64
N LEU A 118 -9.42 8.29 -9.39
CA LEU A 118 -10.59 7.96 -8.57
C LEU A 118 -11.56 9.13 -8.40
N THR A 119 -11.27 10.28 -8.99
CA THR A 119 -12.06 11.52 -8.81
C THR A 119 -13.50 11.35 -9.32
N ASP A 120 -13.69 10.61 -10.42
CA ASP A 120 -15.00 10.33 -11.03
C ASP A 120 -15.90 9.43 -10.16
N VAL A 121 -15.29 8.64 -9.26
CA VAL A 121 -15.98 7.68 -8.40
C VAL A 121 -15.80 7.98 -6.90
N MET A 122 -15.23 9.13 -6.54
CA MET A 122 -14.84 9.45 -5.16
C MET A 122 -15.98 9.41 -4.13
N HIS A 123 -17.23 9.59 -4.58
CA HIS A 123 -18.44 9.54 -3.75
C HIS A 123 -19.24 8.24 -3.92
N GLN A 124 -18.79 7.31 -4.77
CA GLN A 124 -19.44 6.02 -4.96
C GLN A 124 -18.94 5.03 -3.90
N ARG A 125 -19.83 4.20 -3.34
CA ARG A 125 -19.42 3.16 -2.39
C ARG A 125 -18.44 2.18 -3.04
N THR A 126 -17.41 1.79 -2.30
CA THR A 126 -16.36 0.89 -2.78
C THR A 126 -16.89 -0.44 -3.29
N GLU A 127 -17.98 -0.95 -2.70
CA GLU A 127 -18.64 -2.19 -3.17
C GLU A 127 -19.19 -2.12 -4.60
N HIS A 128 -19.47 -0.91 -5.11
CA HIS A 128 -20.02 -0.68 -6.45
C HIS A 128 -18.94 -0.30 -7.48
N LEU A 129 -17.69 -0.15 -7.06
CA LEU A 129 -16.60 0.18 -7.98
C LEU A 129 -16.24 -1.00 -8.88
N ALA A 130 -15.83 -0.72 -10.12
CA ALA A 130 -15.15 -1.66 -10.99
C ALA A 130 -13.89 -2.23 -10.30
N TYR A 131 -13.51 -3.45 -10.69
CA TYR A 131 -12.40 -4.15 -10.04
C TYR A 131 -11.08 -3.37 -10.11
N GLY A 132 -10.75 -2.79 -11.28
CA GLY A 132 -9.55 -1.97 -11.46
C GLY A 132 -9.55 -0.73 -10.56
N LYS A 133 -10.69 -0.03 -10.42
CA LYS A 133 -10.81 1.12 -9.51
C LYS A 133 -10.60 0.72 -8.04
N ARG A 134 -11.06 -0.47 -7.63
CA ARG A 134 -10.76 -1.00 -6.28
C ARG A 134 -9.26 -1.26 -6.09
N ARG A 135 -8.59 -1.81 -7.12
CA ARG A 135 -7.14 -2.02 -7.08
C ARG A 135 -6.36 -0.71 -7.00
N LEU A 136 -6.76 0.30 -7.78
CA LEU A 136 -6.18 1.63 -7.69
C LEU A 136 -6.38 2.25 -6.29
N LEU A 137 -7.56 2.08 -5.70
CA LEU A 137 -7.84 2.55 -4.34
C LEU A 137 -6.94 1.85 -3.30
N GLU A 138 -6.71 0.54 -3.41
CA GLU A 138 -5.78 -0.19 -2.52
C GLU A 138 -4.37 0.39 -2.55
N ILE A 139 -3.86 0.68 -3.75
CA ILE A 139 -2.53 1.27 -3.90
C ILE A 139 -2.53 2.72 -3.36
N GLY A 140 -3.60 3.47 -3.61
CA GLY A 140 -3.80 4.81 -3.05
C GLY A 140 -3.80 4.83 -1.52
N ILE A 141 -4.48 3.88 -0.88
CA ILE A 141 -4.47 3.68 0.58
C ILE A 141 -3.05 3.41 1.08
N ALA A 142 -2.32 2.53 0.40
CA ALA A 142 -0.95 2.23 0.77
C ALA A 142 -0.02 3.45 0.62
N LEU A 143 -0.21 4.25 -0.44
CA LEU A 143 0.54 5.50 -0.65
C LEU A 143 0.14 6.60 0.35
N ALA A 144 -1.10 6.61 0.83
CA ALA A 144 -1.56 7.52 1.88
C ALA A 144 -0.81 7.32 3.22
N CYS A 145 -0.20 6.15 3.43
CA CYS A 145 0.67 5.86 4.56
C CYS A 145 2.11 6.37 4.39
N GLU A 146 2.40 7.15 3.34
CA GLU A 146 3.72 7.71 3.02
C GLU A 146 4.86 6.67 3.08
N PRO A 147 4.77 5.58 2.27
CA PRO A 147 5.70 4.48 2.36
C PRO A 147 7.11 4.87 1.87
N ARG A 148 8.13 4.32 2.50
CA ARG A 148 9.52 4.27 2.00
C ARG A 148 9.74 3.02 1.16
N VAL A 149 9.08 1.93 1.54
CA VAL A 149 9.05 0.67 0.81
C VAL A 149 7.60 0.21 0.69
N LEU A 150 7.14 0.03 -0.55
CA LEU A 150 5.81 -0.44 -0.89
C LEU A 150 5.90 -1.86 -1.46
N LEU A 151 5.24 -2.80 -0.80
CA LEU A 151 5.11 -4.18 -1.23
C LEU A 151 3.79 -4.35 -1.97
N LEU A 152 3.85 -4.65 -3.26
CA LEU A 152 2.69 -4.88 -4.12
C LEU A 152 2.55 -6.37 -4.40
N ASP A 153 1.54 -6.99 -3.81
CA ASP A 153 1.26 -8.42 -3.94
C ASP A 153 0.29 -8.64 -5.10
N GLU A 154 0.79 -9.22 -6.19
CA GLU A 154 0.04 -9.52 -7.41
C GLU A 154 -0.89 -8.36 -7.87
N PRO A 155 -0.37 -7.14 -8.10
CA PRO A 155 -1.21 -5.96 -8.32
C PRO A 155 -2.15 -6.07 -9.51
N VAL A 156 -1.82 -6.88 -10.52
CA VAL A 156 -2.61 -7.08 -11.74
C VAL A 156 -3.45 -8.37 -11.73
N ALA A 157 -3.38 -9.17 -10.66
CA ALA A 157 -4.13 -10.42 -10.58
C ALA A 157 -5.64 -10.14 -10.58
N GLY A 158 -6.38 -10.85 -11.44
CA GLY A 158 -7.82 -10.69 -11.59
C GLY A 158 -8.29 -9.41 -12.27
N VAL A 159 -7.39 -8.49 -12.63
CA VAL A 159 -7.73 -7.25 -13.34
C VAL A 159 -8.05 -7.57 -14.81
N PRO A 160 -9.20 -7.11 -15.35
CA PRO A 160 -9.53 -7.24 -16.77
C PRO A 160 -8.43 -6.66 -17.67
N ALA A 161 -8.21 -7.25 -18.85
CA ALA A 161 -7.12 -6.87 -19.74
C ALA A 161 -7.12 -5.38 -20.09
N GLY A 162 -8.30 -4.78 -20.30
CA GLY A 162 -8.43 -3.36 -20.61
C GLY A 162 -8.08 -2.38 -19.49
N GLU A 163 -8.08 -2.85 -18.22
CA GLU A 163 -7.76 -2.03 -17.05
C GLU A 163 -6.32 -2.23 -16.54
N ARG A 164 -5.62 -3.28 -17.03
CA ARG A 164 -4.26 -3.61 -16.58
C ARG A 164 -3.23 -2.56 -16.96
N GLU A 165 -3.37 -1.99 -18.15
CA GLU A 165 -2.43 -0.99 -18.64
C GLU A 165 -2.47 0.28 -17.79
N GLU A 166 -3.67 0.78 -17.46
CA GLU A 166 -3.87 1.92 -16.57
C GLU A 166 -3.24 1.66 -15.20
N LEU A 167 -3.47 0.48 -14.64
CA LEU A 167 -2.90 0.11 -13.33
C LEU A 167 -1.37 0.02 -13.38
N LEU A 168 -0.79 -0.57 -14.42
CA LEU A 168 0.66 -0.65 -14.58
C LEU A 168 1.29 0.73 -14.77
N HIS A 169 0.66 1.61 -15.54
CA HIS A 169 1.09 3.01 -15.68
C HIS A 169 1.06 3.74 -14.34
N THR A 170 -0.01 3.57 -13.57
CA THR A 170 -0.13 4.18 -12.25
C THR A 170 0.95 3.67 -11.28
N VAL A 171 1.26 2.37 -11.30
CA VAL A 171 2.36 1.79 -10.50
C VAL A 171 3.72 2.32 -10.96
N ALA A 172 3.92 2.48 -12.26
CA ALA A 172 5.17 3.04 -12.81
C ALA A 172 5.36 4.53 -12.42
N ALA A 173 4.25 5.28 -12.31
CA ALA A 173 4.24 6.69 -11.95
C ALA A 173 4.31 6.95 -10.42
N LEU A 174 4.48 5.91 -9.60
CA LEU A 174 4.70 6.10 -8.16
C LEU A 174 5.96 6.94 -7.89
N PRO A 175 6.01 7.72 -6.79
CA PRO A 175 7.14 8.59 -6.48
C PRO A 175 8.49 7.86 -6.54
N GLU A 176 9.51 8.50 -7.10
CA GLU A 176 10.83 7.90 -7.31
C GLU A 176 11.57 7.56 -6.01
N ASP A 177 11.24 8.24 -4.92
CA ASP A 177 11.82 8.00 -3.60
C ASP A 177 11.18 6.83 -2.85
N VAL A 178 10.05 6.31 -3.34
CA VAL A 178 9.40 5.11 -2.82
C VAL A 178 9.98 3.87 -3.49
N SER A 179 10.61 3.00 -2.72
CA SER A 179 11.05 1.69 -3.24
C SER A 179 9.85 0.76 -3.41
N VAL A 180 9.77 0.04 -4.52
CA VAL A 180 8.66 -0.87 -4.80
C VAL A 180 9.17 -2.29 -4.97
N LEU A 181 8.58 -3.22 -4.25
CA LEU A 181 8.77 -4.66 -4.43
C LEU A 181 7.47 -5.29 -4.94
N LEU A 182 7.51 -5.76 -6.18
CA LEU A 182 6.42 -6.47 -6.86
C LEU A 182 6.54 -7.97 -6.62
N ILE A 183 5.43 -8.67 -6.40
CA ILE A 183 5.38 -10.12 -6.22
C ILE A 183 4.43 -10.72 -7.26
#